data_20cad23f580953f711bac894f89bf42a
#
_entry.id   20cad23f580953f711bac894f89bf42a
#
_cell.length_a   1.000
_cell.length_b   1.000
_cell.length_c   1.000
_cell.angle_alpha   90.00
_cell.angle_beta   90.00
_cell.angle_gamma   90.00
#
_symmetry.space_group_name_H-M   'P 1'
#
loop_
_entity.id
_entity.type
_entity.pdbx_description
1 polymer ?
#
loop_
_entity_poly.entity_id
_entity_poly.type
_entity_poly.pdbx_seq_one_letter_code
_entity_poly.pdbx_strand_id
1 'polypeptide(L)'
;MAGILRGDIRWADLNPVIGSEQGGYRPVLVLSRNIFNAKSGTVIALAITSRPQRAGYPLTFELSSAELPKESWVKIGQIRTLSTKRIGKKIASVSSRELSEIIGGLNEIIGG
;
A
#
# COMPACT_ATOMS: atom_id res chain seq x y z
N MET A 1 -12.77 5.56 17.97
CA MET A 1 -11.34 5.21 17.77
C MET A 1 -11.03 5.18 16.29
N ALA A 2 -10.01 5.89 15.93
CA ALA A 2 -9.55 5.83 14.55
C ALA A 2 -8.81 4.53 14.32
N GLY A 3 -9.38 3.67 13.51
CA GLY A 3 -8.71 2.45 13.11
C GLY A 3 -7.80 2.69 11.92
N ILE A 4 -7.42 1.62 11.27
CA ILE A 4 -6.66 1.67 10.03
C ILE A 4 -7.65 1.93 8.89
N LEU A 5 -7.45 3.02 8.17
CA LEU A 5 -8.40 3.47 7.15
C LEU A 5 -7.87 3.28 5.75
N ARG A 6 -8.79 3.05 4.83
CA ARG A 6 -8.47 2.99 3.41
C ARG A 6 -7.82 4.29 2.96
N GLY A 7 -6.71 4.17 2.24
CA GLY A 7 -5.94 5.32 1.79
C GLY A 7 -4.85 5.75 2.75
N ASP A 8 -4.81 5.17 3.94
CA ASP A 8 -3.71 5.43 4.88
C ASP A 8 -2.40 4.91 4.30
N ILE A 9 -1.33 5.69 4.50
CA ILE A 9 0.04 5.21 4.32
C ILE A 9 0.60 5.02 5.73
N ARG A 10 1.00 3.79 6.04
CA ARG A 10 1.43 3.41 7.38
C ARG A 10 2.69 2.57 7.32
N TRP A 11 3.50 2.64 8.38
CA TRP A 11 4.60 1.71 8.54
C TRP A 11 4.06 0.29 8.73
N ALA A 12 4.75 -0.69 8.17
CA ALA A 12 4.39 -2.09 8.35
C ALA A 12 5.61 -2.98 8.30
N ASP A 13 5.55 -4.08 9.06
CA ASP A 13 6.57 -5.12 9.01
C ASP A 13 6.16 -6.13 7.94
N LEU A 14 6.92 -6.19 6.86
CA LEU A 14 6.64 -7.06 5.73
C LEU A 14 7.41 -8.38 5.78
N ASN A 15 8.24 -8.58 6.79
CA ASN A 15 8.97 -9.83 6.96
C ASN A 15 8.09 -10.90 7.63
N PRO A 16 8.34 -12.18 7.41
CA PRO A 16 9.31 -12.73 6.47
C PRO A 16 8.83 -12.68 5.02
N VAL A 17 9.77 -12.70 4.07
CA VAL A 17 9.47 -12.71 2.65
C VAL A 17 10.21 -13.84 1.96
N ILE A 18 9.76 -14.20 0.75
CA ILE A 18 10.37 -15.23 -0.07
C ILE A 18 10.65 -14.64 -1.45
N GLY A 19 11.85 -14.89 -1.96
CA GLY A 19 12.20 -14.50 -3.32
C GLY A 19 12.14 -13.00 -3.58
N SER A 20 11.39 -12.60 -4.59
CA SER A 20 11.30 -11.22 -5.05
C SER A 20 10.29 -10.36 -4.30
N GLU A 21 9.70 -10.88 -3.23
CA GLU A 21 8.74 -10.11 -2.44
C GLU A 21 9.43 -8.92 -1.76
N GLN A 22 8.70 -7.82 -1.69
CA GLN A 22 9.19 -6.64 -0.96
C GLN A 22 9.14 -6.93 0.54
N GLY A 23 10.29 -6.81 1.21
CA GLY A 23 10.40 -7.09 2.63
C GLY A 23 10.84 -5.88 3.44
N GLY A 24 11.07 -6.10 4.73
CA GLY A 24 11.53 -5.10 5.66
C GLY A 24 10.42 -4.31 6.31
N TYR A 25 10.80 -3.35 7.15
CA TYR A 25 9.88 -2.41 7.79
C TYR A 25 9.73 -1.22 6.86
N ARG A 26 8.58 -1.09 6.22
CA ARG A 26 8.37 -0.14 5.13
C ARG A 26 6.99 0.49 5.18
N PRO A 27 6.80 1.62 4.49
CA PRO A 27 5.46 2.14 4.28
C PRO A 27 4.64 1.22 3.38
N VAL A 28 3.36 1.14 3.68
CA VAL A 28 2.37 0.46 2.84
C VAL A 28 1.17 1.36 2.64
N LEU A 29 0.48 1.19 1.52
CA LEU A 29 -0.77 1.87 1.23
C LEU A 29 -1.91 0.90 1.53
N VAL A 30 -2.82 1.29 2.41
CA VAL A 30 -3.98 0.47 2.76
C VAL A 30 -5.04 0.63 1.69
N LEU A 31 -5.42 -0.48 1.06
CA LEU A 31 -6.43 -0.51 0.01
C LEU A 31 -7.80 -0.95 0.50
N SER A 32 -7.84 -1.82 1.49
CA SER A 32 -9.09 -2.44 1.92
C SER A 32 -10.00 -1.44 2.61
N ARG A 33 -11.31 -1.65 2.43
CA ARG A 33 -12.32 -0.76 2.99
C ARG A 33 -12.30 -0.77 4.52
N ASN A 34 -12.73 0.33 5.09
CA ASN A 34 -12.70 0.53 6.53
C ASN A 34 -13.45 -0.56 7.30
N ILE A 35 -14.60 -0.98 6.77
CA ILE A 35 -15.39 -2.02 7.42
C ILE A 35 -14.65 -3.37 7.42
N PHE A 36 -13.96 -3.69 6.33
CA PHE A 36 -13.14 -4.89 6.25
C PHE A 36 -12.02 -4.82 7.30
N ASN A 37 -11.31 -3.68 7.36
CA ASN A 37 -10.19 -3.47 8.28
C ASN A 37 -10.64 -3.62 9.73
N ALA A 38 -11.84 -3.11 10.05
CA ALA A 38 -12.37 -3.15 11.41
C ALA A 38 -12.77 -4.55 11.85
N LYS A 39 -13.22 -5.38 10.92
CA LYS A 39 -13.81 -6.69 11.25
C LYS A 39 -12.89 -7.87 11.07
N SER A 40 -11.95 -7.80 10.13
CA SER A 40 -11.17 -8.98 9.76
C SER A 40 -9.91 -9.20 10.58
N GLY A 41 -9.44 -8.17 11.29
CA GLY A 41 -8.13 -8.23 11.96
C GLY A 41 -6.96 -8.20 10.97
N THR A 42 -7.24 -7.95 9.70
CA THR A 42 -6.24 -7.83 8.64
C THR A 42 -6.54 -6.61 7.77
N VAL A 43 -5.55 -6.22 6.97
CA VAL A 43 -5.75 -5.21 5.93
C VAL A 43 -5.14 -5.73 4.63
N ILE A 44 -5.66 -5.27 3.51
CA ILE A 44 -5.07 -5.52 2.21
C ILE A 44 -4.31 -4.26 1.83
N ALA A 45 -3.02 -4.40 1.52
CA ALA A 45 -2.15 -3.27 1.32
C ALA A 45 -1.14 -3.52 0.21
N LEU A 46 -0.57 -2.42 -0.29
CA LEU A 46 0.48 -2.44 -1.31
C LEU A 46 1.76 -1.87 -0.71
N ALA A 47 2.88 -2.52 -1.01
CA ALA A 47 4.18 -2.04 -0.56
C ALA A 47 4.55 -0.74 -1.27
N ILE A 48 5.22 0.15 -0.53
CA ILE A 48 5.74 1.40 -1.05
C ILE A 48 7.27 1.37 -0.96
N THR A 49 7.94 1.90 -1.97
CA THR A 49 9.39 2.00 -1.98
C THR A 49 9.82 3.41 -2.36
N SER A 50 10.96 3.86 -1.81
CA SER A 50 11.58 5.11 -2.22
C SER A 50 12.60 4.90 -3.34
N ARG A 51 12.82 3.67 -3.75
CA ARG A 51 13.71 3.36 -4.85
C ARG A 51 12.99 3.61 -6.18
N PRO A 52 13.56 4.40 -7.10
CA PRO A 52 12.92 4.67 -8.39
C PRO A 52 12.54 3.40 -9.13
N GLN A 53 11.37 3.41 -9.72
CA GLN A 53 10.80 2.25 -10.41
C GLN A 53 10.73 2.53 -11.90
N ARG A 54 11.20 1.59 -12.72
CA ARG A 54 11.18 1.70 -14.18
C ARG A 54 9.95 1.08 -14.82
N ALA A 55 9.30 0.18 -14.09
CA ALA A 55 8.22 -0.61 -14.66
C ALA A 55 7.03 0.21 -15.10
N GLY A 56 6.75 1.31 -14.42
CA GLY A 56 5.63 2.17 -14.77
C GLY A 56 4.28 1.54 -14.48
N TYR A 57 3.23 2.29 -14.79
CA TYR A 57 1.85 1.89 -14.60
C TYR A 57 1.48 0.78 -15.60
N PRO A 58 0.74 -0.27 -15.22
CA PRO A 58 0.05 -0.47 -13.94
C PRO A 58 0.86 -1.19 -12.86
N LEU A 59 2.12 -1.51 -13.10
CA LEU A 59 2.92 -2.25 -12.11
C LEU A 59 3.35 -1.39 -10.95
N THR A 60 3.62 -0.11 -11.20
CA THR A 60 4.01 0.85 -10.18
C THR A 60 3.31 2.17 -10.41
N PHE A 61 3.23 2.99 -9.37
CA PHE A 61 2.59 4.29 -9.42
C PHE A 61 3.39 5.26 -8.56
N GLU A 62 3.86 6.34 -9.16
CA GLU A 62 4.58 7.38 -8.41
C GLU A 62 3.59 8.24 -7.64
N LEU A 63 3.77 8.33 -6.32
CA LEU A 63 2.89 9.12 -5.47
C LEU A 63 3.22 10.60 -5.57
N SER A 64 2.20 11.45 -5.65
CA SER A 64 2.38 12.90 -5.66
C SER A 64 1.48 13.62 -4.66
N SER A 65 0.37 13.01 -4.25
CA SER A 65 -0.59 13.65 -3.35
C SER A 65 -0.23 13.51 -1.88
N ALA A 66 0.53 12.49 -1.51
CA ALA A 66 0.89 12.24 -0.12
C ALA A 66 2.16 13.02 0.24
N GLU A 67 2.17 13.60 1.44
CA GLU A 67 3.36 14.27 1.94
C GLU A 67 4.29 13.25 2.57
N LEU A 68 5.27 12.81 1.80
CA LEU A 68 6.26 11.83 2.25
C LEU A 68 7.65 12.47 2.21
N PRO A 69 8.56 12.04 3.11
CA PRO A 69 9.90 12.63 3.16
C PRO A 69 10.75 12.39 1.92
N LYS A 70 10.40 11.38 1.12
CA LYS A 70 11.12 11.02 -0.10
C LYS A 70 10.13 10.73 -1.21
N GLU A 71 10.55 10.93 -2.45
CA GLU A 71 9.80 10.41 -3.58
C GLU A 71 9.53 8.93 -3.38
N SER A 72 8.31 8.51 -3.67
CA SER A 72 7.89 7.15 -3.35
C SER A 72 7.01 6.60 -4.44
N TRP A 73 7.10 5.28 -4.62
CA TRP A 73 6.32 4.55 -5.62
C TRP A 73 5.56 3.45 -4.93
N VAL A 74 4.29 3.30 -5.29
CA VAL A 74 3.48 2.17 -4.87
C VAL A 74 3.80 1.01 -5.82
N LYS A 75 4.12 -0.15 -5.26
CA LYS A 75 4.36 -1.38 -6.04
C LYS A 75 3.04 -2.13 -6.13
N ILE A 76 2.26 -1.84 -7.17
CA ILE A 76 0.89 -2.35 -7.30
C ILE A 76 0.87 -3.88 -7.37
N GLY A 77 1.90 -4.49 -7.96
CA GLY A 77 2.01 -5.95 -8.01
C GLY A 77 2.38 -6.61 -6.69
N GLN A 78 2.74 -5.85 -5.67
CA GLN A 78 3.13 -6.37 -4.35
C GLN A 78 1.97 -6.25 -3.36
N ILE A 79 0.83 -6.78 -3.74
CA ILE A 79 -0.35 -6.79 -2.89
C ILE A 79 -0.21 -7.83 -1.79
N ARG A 80 -0.57 -7.47 -0.56
CA ARG A 80 -0.47 -8.35 0.59
C ARG A 80 -1.64 -8.20 1.53
N THR A 81 -2.01 -9.30 2.16
CA THR A 81 -2.90 -9.28 3.31
C THR A 81 -2.03 -9.33 4.55
N LEU A 82 -2.15 -8.32 5.41
CA LEU A 82 -1.32 -8.16 6.59
C LEU A 82 -2.17 -8.16 7.85
N SER A 83 -1.72 -8.87 8.89
CA SER A 83 -2.32 -8.74 10.21
C SER A 83 -2.23 -7.28 10.66
N THR A 84 -3.28 -6.78 11.30
CA THR A 84 -3.25 -5.43 11.87
C THR A 84 -2.13 -5.27 12.89
N LYS A 85 -1.65 -6.37 13.47
CA LYS A 85 -0.51 -6.37 14.38
C LYS A 85 0.80 -5.99 13.71
N ARG A 86 0.87 -6.10 12.38
CA ARG A 86 2.05 -5.70 11.61
C ARG A 86 2.01 -4.23 11.22
N ILE A 87 0.88 -3.57 11.42
CA ILE A 87 0.66 -2.19 10.96
C ILE A 87 1.02 -1.24 12.09
N GLY A 88 1.88 -0.29 11.78
CA GLY A 88 2.34 0.71 12.72
C GLY A 88 1.74 2.08 12.45
N LYS A 89 2.53 3.10 12.74
CA LYS A 89 2.10 4.49 12.72
C LYS A 89 1.70 4.96 11.34
N LYS A 90 0.63 5.76 11.27
CA LYS A 90 0.24 6.45 10.05
C LYS A 90 1.26 7.53 9.71
N ILE A 91 1.66 7.58 8.45
CA ILE A 91 2.61 8.56 7.93
C ILE A 91 1.90 9.67 7.17
N ALA A 92 0.92 9.28 6.31
CA ALA A 92 0.27 10.18 5.39
C ALA A 92 -1.03 9.54 4.90
N SER A 93 -1.70 10.23 3.99
CA SER A 93 -2.86 9.70 3.28
C SER A 93 -2.70 10.00 1.80
N VAL A 94 -3.18 9.11 0.97
CA VAL A 94 -3.21 9.33 -0.48
C VAL A 94 -4.55 9.99 -0.84
N SER A 95 -4.56 10.79 -1.91
CA SER A 95 -5.81 11.39 -2.39
C SER A 95 -6.73 10.32 -2.97
N SER A 96 -8.04 10.59 -2.97
CA SER A 96 -9.00 9.67 -3.55
C SER A 96 -8.77 9.47 -5.05
N ARG A 97 -8.29 10.49 -5.74
CA ARG A 97 -7.94 10.39 -7.16
C ARG A 97 -6.81 9.39 -7.39
N GLU A 98 -5.71 9.54 -6.65
CA GLU A 98 -4.58 8.62 -6.80
C GLU A 98 -4.94 7.20 -6.35
N LEU A 99 -5.73 7.09 -5.29
CA LEU A 99 -6.21 5.79 -4.85
C LEU A 99 -7.02 5.09 -5.95
N SER A 100 -7.89 5.83 -6.62
CA SER A 100 -8.68 5.30 -7.74
C SER A 100 -7.79 4.82 -8.88
N GLU A 101 -6.76 5.59 -9.22
CA GLU A 101 -5.82 5.21 -10.28
C GLU A 101 -5.03 3.96 -9.91
N ILE A 102 -4.63 3.85 -8.65
CA ILE A 102 -3.90 2.69 -8.15
C ILE A 102 -4.77 1.44 -8.20
N ILE A 103 -6.03 1.56 -7.77
CA ILE A 103 -6.99 0.45 -7.84
C ILE A 103 -7.23 0.06 -9.29
N GLY A 104 -7.31 1.03 -10.20
CA GLY A 104 -7.40 0.76 -11.62
C GLY A 104 -6.23 -0.06 -12.14
N GLY A 105 -5.01 0.27 -11.69
CA GLY A 105 -3.82 -0.51 -12.05
C GLY A 105 -3.88 -1.93 -11.53
N LEU A 106 -4.35 -2.09 -10.29
CA LEU A 106 -4.52 -3.43 -9.72
C LEU A 106 -5.54 -4.25 -10.53
N ASN A 107 -6.63 -3.62 -10.95
CA ASN A 107 -7.63 -4.27 -11.78
C ASN A 107 -7.05 -4.71 -13.13
N GLU A 108 -6.13 -3.95 -13.71
CA GLU A 108 -5.46 -4.36 -14.94
C GLU A 108 -4.60 -5.59 -14.75
N ILE A 109 -4.03 -5.77 -13.55
CA ILE A 109 -3.17 -6.92 -13.24
C ILE A 109 -4.00 -8.18 -12.97
N ILE A 110 -5.08 -8.05 -12.20
CA ILE A 110 -5.84 -9.20 -11.70
C ILE A 110 -7.28 -9.27 -12.20
N GLY A 111 -7.77 -8.23 -12.82
CA GLY A 111 -9.13 -8.18 -13.35
C GLY A 111 -9.31 -9.03 -14.59
N GLY A 112 -10.52 -9.38 -14.84
CA GLY A 112 -10.86 -10.17 -16.03
C GLY A 112 -11.41 -9.32 -17.16
#